data_31e3a1b9481414bbab50b5b2ccd2cf52
#
_entry.id   31e3a1b9481414bbab50b5b2ccd2cf52
#
_cell.length_a   1.000
_cell.length_b   1.000
_cell.length_c   1.000
_cell.angle_alpha   90.00
_cell.angle_beta   90.00
_cell.angle_gamma   90.00
#
_symmetry.space_group_name_H-M   'P 1'
#
loop_
_entity.id
_entity.type
_entity.pdbx_description
1 polymer ?
#
loop_
_entity_poly.entity_id
_entity_poly.type
_entity_poly.pdbx_seq_one_letter_code
_entity_poly.pdbx_strand_id
1 'polypeptide(L)'
;MKKGKKALLIVGIVIAALIGIMAIAAFPGMGAVRRLTVNPVDLSKVADGSYSGSFRAGRFSYSVEVTVKDHRIEAVTSTGAKQAQDAVVQRIFTRIVEAQSVQVDAVSGASLTTKAVSKAVQNALKPQ
;
A
#
# COMPACT_ATOMS: atom_id res chain seq x y z
N MET A 1 0.77 -46.69 -25.58
CA MET A 1 1.11 -46.35 -24.20
C MET A 1 2.18 -45.26 -24.10
N LYS A 2 3.15 -45.19 -24.99
CA LYS A 2 4.12 -44.10 -25.01
C LYS A 2 3.47 -42.72 -25.24
N LYS A 3 2.36 -42.65 -25.95
CA LYS A 3 1.61 -41.39 -26.19
C LYS A 3 0.92 -40.87 -24.93
N GLY A 4 0.49 -41.76 -23.99
CA GLY A 4 -0.14 -41.34 -22.75
C GLY A 4 0.82 -40.67 -21.76
N LYS A 5 2.08 -41.17 -21.69
CA LYS A 5 3.10 -40.59 -20.81
C LYS A 5 3.55 -39.21 -21.28
N LYS A 6 3.68 -39.01 -22.59
CA LYS A 6 4.02 -37.69 -23.16
C LYS A 6 2.89 -36.69 -22.96
N ALA A 7 1.65 -37.11 -23.13
CA ALA A 7 0.49 -36.26 -22.90
C ALA A 7 0.38 -35.82 -21.43
N LEU A 8 0.61 -36.74 -20.48
CA LEU A 8 0.64 -36.43 -19.04
C LEU A 8 1.77 -35.45 -18.69
N LEU A 9 2.92 -35.61 -19.31
CA LEU A 9 4.07 -34.75 -19.09
C LEU A 9 3.82 -33.33 -19.60
N ILE A 10 3.23 -33.19 -20.79
CA ILE A 10 2.84 -31.92 -21.37
C ILE A 10 1.77 -31.24 -20.53
N VAL A 11 0.75 -31.95 -20.07
CA VAL A 11 -0.30 -31.44 -19.20
C VAL A 11 0.29 -30.93 -17.88
N GLY A 12 1.23 -31.68 -17.28
CA GLY A 12 1.92 -31.27 -16.07
C GLY A 12 2.71 -29.99 -16.23
N ILE A 13 3.43 -29.84 -17.35
CA ILE A 13 4.20 -28.62 -17.66
C ILE A 13 3.26 -27.42 -17.85
N VAL A 14 2.14 -27.61 -18.56
CA VAL A 14 1.16 -26.53 -18.78
C VAL A 14 0.53 -26.09 -17.46
N ILE A 15 0.17 -27.03 -16.60
CA ILE A 15 -0.40 -26.72 -15.27
C ILE A 15 0.62 -25.99 -14.42
N ALA A 16 1.88 -26.42 -14.38
CA ALA A 16 2.95 -25.76 -13.64
C ALA A 16 3.19 -24.33 -14.16
N ALA A 17 3.17 -24.12 -15.47
CA ALA A 17 3.30 -22.81 -16.08
C ALA A 17 2.13 -21.88 -15.69
N LEU A 18 0.90 -22.41 -15.70
CA LEU A 18 -0.29 -21.65 -15.29
C LEU A 18 -0.24 -21.25 -13.83
N ILE A 19 0.18 -22.16 -12.95
CA ILE A 19 0.34 -21.88 -11.52
C ILE A 19 1.42 -20.81 -11.32
N GLY A 20 2.52 -20.89 -12.04
CA GLY A 20 3.60 -19.88 -12.00
C GLY A 20 3.11 -18.50 -12.42
N ILE A 21 2.35 -18.42 -13.52
CA ILE A 21 1.78 -17.17 -14.00
C ILE A 21 0.78 -16.61 -12.98
N MET A 22 -0.07 -17.45 -12.40
CA MET A 22 -1.02 -17.03 -11.36
C MET A 22 -0.31 -16.54 -10.11
N ALA A 23 0.77 -17.17 -9.68
CA ALA A 23 1.55 -16.74 -8.53
C ALA A 23 2.17 -15.35 -8.77
N ILE A 24 2.72 -15.11 -9.96
CA ILE A 24 3.26 -13.81 -10.35
C ILE A 24 2.15 -12.76 -10.39
N ALA A 25 0.98 -13.11 -10.94
CA ALA A 25 -0.16 -12.21 -11.03
C ALA A 25 -0.83 -11.95 -9.67
N ALA A 26 -0.75 -12.90 -8.72
CA ALA A 26 -1.35 -12.76 -7.39
C ALA A 26 -0.60 -11.77 -6.49
N PHE A 27 0.68 -11.50 -6.76
CA PHE A 27 1.51 -10.62 -5.93
C PHE A 27 2.14 -9.46 -6.71
N PRO A 28 1.40 -8.80 -7.63
CA PRO A 28 1.95 -7.62 -8.31
C PRO A 28 2.15 -6.50 -7.31
N GLY A 29 3.24 -5.80 -7.41
CA GLY A 29 3.53 -4.65 -6.56
C GLY A 29 4.23 -4.96 -5.25
N MET A 30 4.36 -6.21 -4.81
CA MET A 30 5.08 -6.54 -3.58
C MET A 30 6.54 -6.08 -3.63
N GLY A 31 7.22 -6.33 -4.74
CA GLY A 31 8.59 -5.88 -4.93
C GLY A 31 8.72 -4.37 -4.92
N ALA A 32 7.79 -3.66 -5.54
CA ALA A 32 7.74 -2.21 -5.54
C ALA A 32 7.54 -1.66 -4.12
N VAL A 33 6.63 -2.25 -3.35
CA VAL A 33 6.37 -1.83 -1.97
C VAL A 33 7.58 -2.10 -1.07
N ARG A 34 8.24 -3.24 -1.23
CA ARG A 34 9.45 -3.56 -0.44
C ARG A 34 10.58 -2.57 -0.69
N ARG A 35 10.72 -2.08 -1.91
CA ARG A 35 11.75 -1.11 -2.30
C ARG A 35 11.33 0.33 -2.01
N LEU A 36 10.10 0.52 -1.58
CA LEU A 36 9.54 1.84 -1.36
C LEU A 36 10.22 2.53 -0.18
N THR A 37 10.63 3.77 -0.40
CA THR A 37 11.13 4.62 0.67
C THR A 37 10.09 5.69 0.96
N VAL A 38 9.68 5.77 2.21
CA VAL A 38 8.79 6.82 2.69
C VAL A 38 9.66 7.95 3.22
N ASN A 39 9.59 9.11 2.57
CA ASN A 39 10.37 10.27 2.97
C ASN A 39 9.60 11.10 4.00
N PRO A 40 10.30 11.78 4.93
CA PRO A 40 9.63 12.66 5.87
C PRO A 40 9.01 13.86 5.16
N VAL A 41 7.89 14.32 5.68
CA VAL A 41 7.20 15.52 5.20
C VAL A 41 7.39 16.63 6.24
N ASP A 42 7.80 17.79 5.80
CA ASP A 42 7.93 18.97 6.66
C ASP A 42 6.54 19.62 6.79
N LEU A 43 5.87 19.38 7.90
CA LEU A 43 4.53 19.91 8.16
C LEU A 43 4.50 21.43 8.28
N SER A 44 5.64 22.05 8.63
CA SER A 44 5.72 23.51 8.71
C SER A 44 5.53 24.19 7.35
N LYS A 45 5.75 23.46 6.27
CA LYS A 45 5.58 23.94 4.90
C LYS A 45 4.22 23.60 4.29
N VAL A 46 3.39 22.88 5.02
CA VAL A 46 2.06 22.45 4.56
C VAL A 46 1.03 23.42 5.11
N ALA A 47 0.29 24.08 4.22
CA ALA A 47 -0.77 24.99 4.61
C ALA A 47 -1.98 24.23 5.13
N ASP A 48 -2.82 24.90 5.92
CA ASP A 48 -4.09 24.34 6.38
C ASP A 48 -4.99 23.96 5.21
N GLY A 49 -5.64 22.80 5.32
CA GLY A 49 -6.56 22.33 4.29
C GLY A 49 -6.66 20.81 4.25
N SER A 50 -7.42 20.33 3.30
CA SER A 50 -7.56 18.90 3.03
C SER A 50 -6.79 18.54 1.77
N TYR A 51 -6.01 17.47 1.84
CA TYR A 51 -5.16 17.01 0.76
C TYR A 51 -5.49 15.56 0.43
N SER A 52 -5.63 15.28 -0.85
CA SER A 52 -5.87 13.90 -1.32
C SER A 52 -4.59 13.33 -1.90
N GLY A 53 -4.31 12.09 -1.59
CA GLY A 53 -3.16 11.38 -2.13
C GLY A 53 -3.48 9.92 -2.34
N SER A 54 -2.69 9.28 -3.18
CA SER A 54 -2.85 7.86 -3.46
C SER A 54 -1.50 7.22 -3.72
N PHE A 55 -1.46 5.92 -3.49
CA PHE A 55 -0.35 5.07 -3.88
C PHE A 55 -0.93 3.81 -4.50
N ARG A 56 -0.39 3.40 -5.64
CA ARG A 56 -0.85 2.22 -6.36
C ARG A 56 0.32 1.33 -6.73
N ALA A 57 0.30 0.12 -6.22
CA ALA A 57 1.24 -0.93 -6.57
C ALA A 57 0.52 -2.28 -6.52
N GLY A 58 -0.16 -2.64 -7.59
CA GLY A 58 -0.95 -3.86 -7.67
C GLY A 58 -2.04 -3.89 -6.62
N ARG A 59 -2.01 -4.90 -5.75
CA ARG A 59 -2.99 -5.06 -4.67
C ARG A 59 -2.79 -4.08 -3.50
N PHE A 60 -1.63 -3.41 -3.41
CA PHE A 60 -1.34 -2.42 -2.38
C PHE A 60 -1.70 -1.02 -2.89
N SER A 61 -2.98 -0.81 -3.16
CA SER A 61 -3.50 0.45 -3.68
C SER A 61 -4.35 1.14 -2.63
N TYR A 62 -3.96 2.35 -2.24
CA TYR A 62 -4.63 3.12 -1.17
C TYR A 62 -4.83 4.56 -1.61
N SER A 63 -6.01 5.08 -1.30
CA SER A 63 -6.35 6.49 -1.52
C SER A 63 -6.75 7.10 -0.18
N VAL A 64 -6.14 8.21 0.17
CA VAL A 64 -6.33 8.85 1.46
C VAL A 64 -6.65 10.33 1.31
N GLU A 65 -7.31 10.88 2.32
CA GLU A 65 -7.50 12.30 2.50
C GLU A 65 -6.90 12.71 3.83
N VAL A 66 -6.02 13.70 3.82
CA VAL A 66 -5.33 14.19 5.00
C VAL A 66 -5.78 15.62 5.28
N THR A 67 -6.24 15.86 6.48
CA THR A 67 -6.61 17.20 6.95
C THR A 67 -5.47 17.75 7.80
N VAL A 68 -4.98 18.94 7.43
CA VAL A 68 -3.91 19.65 8.15
C VAL A 68 -4.46 20.94 8.71
N LYS A 69 -4.15 21.21 9.97
CA LYS A 69 -4.51 22.44 10.67
C LYS A 69 -3.38 22.83 11.61
N ASP A 70 -2.97 24.10 11.55
CA ASP A 70 -1.88 24.65 12.38
C ASP A 70 -0.58 23.82 12.25
N HIS A 71 -0.26 23.41 11.02
CA HIS A 71 0.93 22.61 10.69
C HIS A 71 0.93 21.23 11.37
N ARG A 72 -0.23 20.73 11.71
CA ARG A 72 -0.40 19.39 12.31
C ARG A 72 -1.38 18.57 11.48
N ILE A 73 -1.11 17.28 11.40
CA ILE A 73 -2.05 16.34 10.82
C ILE A 73 -3.21 16.17 11.81
N GLU A 74 -4.38 16.68 11.46
CA GLU A 74 -5.56 16.57 12.30
C GLU A 74 -6.25 15.23 12.12
N ALA A 75 -6.36 14.76 10.87
CA ALA A 75 -7.02 13.51 10.55
C ALA A 75 -6.48 12.92 9.25
N VAL A 76 -6.50 11.60 9.17
CA VAL A 76 -6.23 10.84 7.95
C VAL A 76 -7.39 9.87 7.76
N THR A 77 -8.03 9.92 6.62
CA THR A 77 -9.15 9.04 6.29
C THR A 77 -8.91 8.36 4.95
N SER A 78 -9.52 7.19 4.78
CA SER A 78 -9.51 6.49 3.50
C SER A 78 -10.68 6.98 2.65
N THR A 79 -10.43 7.25 1.38
CA THR A 79 -11.49 7.61 0.43
C THR A 79 -12.19 6.38 -0.16
N GLY A 80 -11.60 5.18 0.00
CA GLY A 80 -12.20 3.92 -0.43
C GLY A 80 -13.01 3.26 0.67
N ALA A 81 -14.25 2.86 0.36
CA ALA A 81 -15.16 2.28 1.36
C ALA A 81 -14.63 1.01 2.02
N LYS A 82 -13.96 0.13 1.25
CA LYS A 82 -13.36 -1.10 1.79
C LYS A 82 -12.24 -0.81 2.78
N GLN A 83 -11.40 0.14 2.45
CA GLN A 83 -10.25 0.50 3.28
C GLN A 83 -10.65 1.28 4.52
N ALA A 84 -11.73 2.05 4.44
CA ALA A 84 -12.26 2.77 5.58
C ALA A 84 -12.69 1.85 6.73
N GLN A 85 -13.02 0.60 6.43
CA GLN A 85 -13.42 -0.41 7.42
C GLN A 85 -12.26 -1.33 7.85
N ASP A 86 -11.09 -1.19 7.26
CA ASP A 86 -9.93 -2.03 7.57
C ASP A 86 -9.28 -1.57 8.88
N ALA A 87 -9.32 -2.43 9.90
CA ALA A 87 -8.76 -2.12 11.21
C ALA A 87 -7.25 -1.86 11.16
N VAL A 88 -6.52 -2.56 10.29
CA VAL A 88 -5.06 -2.36 10.13
C VAL A 88 -4.77 -0.99 9.55
N VAL A 89 -5.51 -0.59 8.52
CA VAL A 89 -5.38 0.73 7.89
C VAL A 89 -5.68 1.83 8.92
N GLN A 90 -6.72 1.66 9.73
CA GLN A 90 -7.08 2.62 10.78
C GLN A 90 -5.99 2.75 11.84
N ARG A 91 -5.36 1.66 12.22
CA ARG A 91 -4.22 1.68 13.16
C ARG A 91 -3.03 2.46 12.58
N ILE A 92 -2.76 2.30 11.29
CA ILE A 92 -1.70 3.04 10.60
C ILE A 92 -2.02 4.53 10.62
N PHE A 93 -3.24 4.92 10.32
CA PHE A 93 -3.68 6.32 10.37
C PHE A 93 -3.50 6.90 11.78
N THR A 94 -3.90 6.18 12.81
CA THR A 94 -3.74 6.60 14.20
C THR A 94 -2.27 6.83 14.53
N ARG A 95 -1.37 5.93 14.12
CA ARG A 95 0.07 6.08 14.35
C ARG A 95 0.64 7.32 13.65
N ILE A 96 0.19 7.59 12.43
CA ILE A 96 0.61 8.78 11.67
C ILE A 96 0.17 10.05 12.40
N VAL A 97 -1.06 10.12 12.86
CA VAL A 97 -1.59 11.28 13.58
C VAL A 97 -0.87 11.46 14.91
N GLU A 98 -0.68 10.41 15.69
CA GLU A 98 0.01 10.46 16.98
C GLU A 98 1.47 10.88 16.84
N ALA A 99 2.16 10.34 15.84
CA ALA A 99 3.57 10.65 15.58
C ALA A 99 3.76 11.99 14.85
N GLN A 100 2.73 12.52 14.22
CA GLN A 100 2.81 13.68 13.33
C GLN A 100 3.88 13.48 12.25
N SER A 101 3.94 12.26 11.72
CA SER A 101 4.95 11.83 10.75
C SER A 101 4.39 10.72 9.88
N VAL A 102 4.81 10.70 8.62
CA VAL A 102 4.52 9.58 7.71
C VAL A 102 5.50 8.43 7.90
N GLN A 103 6.61 8.66 8.61
CA GLN A 103 7.59 7.64 8.95
C GLN A 103 7.24 7.02 10.31
N VAL A 104 6.36 6.02 10.27
CA VAL A 104 5.90 5.33 11.48
C VAL A 104 6.36 3.88 11.45
N ASP A 105 6.45 3.27 12.65
CA ASP A 105 6.78 1.86 12.77
C ASP A 105 5.68 1.00 12.16
N ALA A 106 6.09 -0.10 11.55
CA ALA A 106 5.14 -1.03 10.93
C ALA A 106 4.21 -1.64 11.97
N VAL A 107 2.94 -1.74 11.62
CA VAL A 107 1.98 -2.55 12.39
C VAL A 107 2.38 -4.02 12.24
N SER A 108 2.38 -4.76 13.34
CA SER A 108 2.78 -6.16 13.37
C SER A 108 2.01 -6.98 12.31
N GLY A 109 2.74 -7.69 11.47
CA GLY A 109 2.19 -8.47 10.37
C GLY A 109 1.73 -7.66 9.16
N ALA A 110 1.94 -6.34 9.14
CA ALA A 110 1.46 -5.47 8.07
C ALA A 110 2.51 -4.44 7.62
N SER A 111 3.79 -4.84 7.53
CA SER A 111 4.88 -3.92 7.17
C SER A 111 4.71 -3.34 5.76
N LEU A 112 4.29 -4.15 4.79
CA LEU A 112 4.08 -3.68 3.42
C LEU A 112 2.87 -2.74 3.34
N THR A 113 1.79 -3.07 4.03
CA THR A 113 0.60 -2.22 4.11
C THR A 113 0.94 -0.88 4.75
N THR A 114 1.73 -0.89 5.84
CA THR A 114 2.19 0.33 6.50
C THR A 114 2.96 1.23 5.54
N LYS A 115 3.90 0.68 4.78
CA LYS A 115 4.65 1.44 3.77
C LYS A 115 3.75 2.03 2.70
N ALA A 116 2.83 1.24 2.16
CA ALA A 116 1.93 1.69 1.10
C ALA A 116 1.01 2.81 1.56
N VAL A 117 0.42 2.68 2.74
CA VAL A 117 -0.46 3.70 3.33
C VAL A 117 0.34 4.97 3.66
N SER A 118 1.52 4.83 4.26
CA SER A 118 2.39 5.96 4.58
C SER A 118 2.81 6.72 3.33
N LYS A 119 3.08 6.02 2.23
CA LYS A 119 3.41 6.64 0.95
C LYS A 119 2.22 7.39 0.36
N ALA A 120 1.00 6.87 0.50
CA ALA A 120 -0.20 7.56 0.08
C ALA A 120 -0.38 8.88 0.84
N VAL A 121 -0.15 8.88 2.16
CA VAL A 121 -0.19 10.08 2.99
C VAL A 121 0.92 11.06 2.58
N GLN A 122 2.13 10.58 2.36
CA GLN A 122 3.24 11.40 1.87
C GLN A 122 2.87 12.07 0.55
N ASN A 123 2.28 11.34 -0.39
CA ASN A 123 1.86 11.88 -1.69
C ASN A 123 0.77 12.94 -1.54
N ALA A 124 -0.13 12.78 -0.57
CA ALA A 124 -1.15 13.79 -0.27
C ALA A 124 -0.53 15.10 0.22
N LEU A 125 0.49 15.02 1.07
CA LEU A 125 1.13 16.18 1.69
C LEU A 125 2.29 16.77 0.88
N LYS A 126 2.70 16.08 -0.18
CA LYS A 126 3.80 16.52 -1.02
C LYS A 126 3.38 17.78 -1.80
N PRO A 127 4.14 18.88 -1.72
CA PRO A 127 3.83 20.05 -2.53
C PRO A 127 3.94 19.69 -4.01
N GLN A 128 2.90 19.99 -4.75
CA GLN A 128 2.86 19.79 -6.21
C GLN A 128 3.36 21.03 -6.94
#